data_f783ebd55413a52546d9a66689bc33f5
#
_entry.id   f783ebd55413a52546d9a66689bc33f5
#
_cell.length_a   1.000
_cell.length_b   1.000
_cell.length_c   1.000
_cell.angle_alpha   90.00
_cell.angle_beta   90.00
_cell.angle_gamma   90.00
#
_symmetry.space_group_name_H-M   'P 1'
#
loop_
_entity.id
_entity.type
_entity.pdbx_description
1 polymer ?
#
loop_
_entity_poly.entity_id
_entity_poly.type
_entity_poly.pdbx_seq_one_letter_code
_entity_poly.pdbx_strand_id
1 'polypeptide(L)'
;MTHVNITSRKLFLILFLLVLPIVIKAEQKGLEEQLRKVIANKKAQIGIAVIINSKDTITINNDARYPMTSVFKLHQALAVADYCEKKGLSFDTSIYIRKADLKTDTYSPLRDLYPDGEISLPIKELLEYTLHLSDNNACDILFLQTGGTEATDHYIRTNLGMRHFAIKATEDEMHQDKNKCYLNWSTPLETVRMNYC
;
A
#
# COMPACT_ATOMS: atom_id res chain seq x y z
N MET A 1 11.53 -22.24 -56.00
CA MET A 1 10.40 -22.47 -55.02
C MET A 1 10.95 -23.27 -53.86
N THR A 2 11.28 -22.62 -52.79
CA THR A 2 11.89 -23.25 -51.60
C THR A 2 10.78 -23.74 -50.69
N HIS A 3 10.53 -25.05 -50.66
CA HIS A 3 9.70 -25.69 -49.65
C HIS A 3 10.41 -25.61 -48.30
N VAL A 4 10.08 -24.57 -47.51
CA VAL A 4 10.48 -24.53 -46.10
C VAL A 4 9.64 -25.57 -45.38
N ASN A 5 10.30 -26.65 -44.95
CA ASN A 5 9.72 -27.86 -44.41
C ASN A 5 8.92 -27.51 -43.10
N ILE A 6 7.66 -27.85 -43.04
CA ILE A 6 6.73 -27.57 -41.92
C ILE A 6 7.28 -28.15 -40.59
N THR A 7 8.03 -29.23 -40.64
CA THR A 7 8.73 -29.84 -39.51
C THR A 7 9.81 -28.95 -38.90
N SER A 8 10.58 -28.24 -39.72
CA SER A 8 11.62 -27.30 -39.29
C SER A 8 11.03 -26.08 -38.58
N ARG A 9 9.88 -25.54 -39.07
CA ARG A 9 9.18 -24.43 -38.41
C ARG A 9 8.58 -24.85 -37.04
N LYS A 10 8.02 -26.05 -36.93
CA LYS A 10 7.49 -26.57 -35.66
C LYS A 10 8.63 -26.80 -34.66
N LEU A 11 9.75 -27.34 -35.09
CA LEU A 11 10.93 -27.58 -34.23
C LEU A 11 11.51 -26.25 -33.72
N PHE A 12 11.60 -25.23 -34.60
CA PHE A 12 12.07 -23.88 -34.22
C PHE A 12 11.13 -23.22 -33.23
N LEU A 13 9.82 -23.36 -33.39
CA LEU A 13 8.81 -22.81 -32.46
C LEU A 13 8.89 -23.47 -31.09
N ILE A 14 9.09 -24.79 -31.05
CA ILE A 14 9.24 -25.55 -29.82
C ILE A 14 10.51 -25.14 -29.09
N LEU A 15 11.63 -25.02 -29.83
CA LEU A 15 12.91 -24.58 -29.28
C LEU A 15 12.82 -23.13 -28.71
N PHE A 16 12.15 -22.23 -29.42
CA PHE A 16 11.92 -20.87 -28.97
C PHE A 16 11.07 -20.81 -27.69
N LEU A 17 10.00 -21.60 -27.60
CA LEU A 17 9.16 -21.71 -26.40
C LEU A 17 9.90 -22.31 -25.19
N LEU A 18 10.91 -23.17 -25.41
CA LEU A 18 11.71 -23.78 -24.35
C LEU A 18 12.83 -22.82 -23.87
N VAL A 19 13.37 -21.97 -24.75
CA VAL A 19 14.48 -21.05 -24.41
C VAL A 19 13.95 -19.78 -23.74
N LEU A 20 12.78 -19.29 -24.12
CA LEU A 20 12.20 -18.06 -23.59
C LEU A 20 12.10 -18.02 -22.04
N PRO A 21 11.57 -19.05 -21.35
CA PRO A 21 11.51 -19.05 -19.88
C PRO A 21 12.89 -19.11 -19.21
N ILE A 22 13.90 -19.65 -19.88
CA ILE A 22 15.29 -19.71 -19.36
C ILE A 22 15.90 -18.32 -19.37
N VAL A 23 15.71 -17.55 -20.44
CA VAL A 23 16.22 -16.17 -20.57
C VAL A 23 15.57 -15.27 -19.52
N ILE A 24 14.24 -15.35 -19.36
CA ILE A 24 13.51 -14.56 -18.37
C ILE A 24 14.02 -14.84 -16.95
N LYS A 25 14.21 -16.10 -16.57
CA LYS A 25 14.76 -16.47 -15.27
C LYS A 25 16.19 -15.97 -15.05
N ALA A 26 17.01 -15.93 -16.10
CA ALA A 26 18.37 -15.41 -16.02
C ALA A 26 18.39 -13.89 -15.78
N GLU A 27 17.51 -13.14 -16.42
CA GLU A 27 17.35 -11.70 -16.21
C GLU A 27 16.85 -11.37 -14.79
N GLN A 28 15.87 -12.10 -14.30
CA GLN A 28 15.37 -11.94 -12.90
C GLN A 28 16.49 -12.18 -11.89
N LYS A 29 17.27 -13.26 -12.05
CA LYS A 29 18.40 -13.55 -11.18
C LYS A 29 19.44 -12.44 -11.21
N GLY A 30 19.71 -11.89 -12.39
CA GLY A 30 20.63 -10.75 -12.55
C GLY A 30 20.14 -9.51 -11.81
N LEU A 31 18.85 -9.19 -11.89
CA LEU A 31 18.26 -8.06 -11.16
C LEU A 31 18.29 -8.29 -9.64
N GLU A 32 17.95 -9.48 -9.16
CA GLU A 32 18.02 -9.81 -7.74
C GLU A 32 19.44 -9.64 -7.19
N GLU A 33 20.46 -10.13 -7.91
CA GLU A 33 21.85 -9.98 -7.50
C GLU A 33 22.29 -8.52 -7.44
N GLN A 34 21.87 -7.69 -8.40
CA GLN A 34 22.14 -6.25 -8.40
C GLN A 34 21.48 -5.56 -7.19
N LEU A 35 20.22 -5.85 -6.91
CA LEU A 35 19.51 -5.31 -5.75
C LEU A 35 20.20 -5.70 -4.44
N ARG A 36 20.60 -6.97 -4.29
CA ARG A 36 21.37 -7.44 -3.13
C ARG A 36 22.69 -6.70 -2.96
N LYS A 37 23.43 -6.43 -4.05
CA LYS A 37 24.66 -5.64 -4.00
C LYS A 37 24.40 -4.20 -3.54
N VAL A 38 23.34 -3.56 -4.00
CA VAL A 38 22.98 -2.18 -3.60
C VAL A 38 22.72 -2.08 -2.10
N ILE A 39 22.06 -3.08 -1.52
CA ILE A 39 21.69 -3.05 -0.10
C ILE A 39 22.74 -3.61 0.85
N ALA A 40 23.72 -4.39 0.35
CA ALA A 40 24.66 -5.17 1.16
C ALA A 40 25.45 -4.35 2.19
N ASN A 41 25.79 -3.09 1.87
CA ASN A 41 26.59 -2.21 2.71
C ASN A 41 25.76 -1.13 3.44
N LYS A 42 24.43 -1.24 3.43
CA LYS A 42 23.55 -0.27 4.11
C LYS A 42 23.39 -0.64 5.58
N LYS A 43 23.54 0.34 6.46
CA LYS A 43 23.29 0.18 7.92
C LYS A 43 21.78 0.31 8.21
N ALA A 44 20.97 -0.53 7.56
CA ALA A 44 19.52 -0.55 7.72
C ALA A 44 18.97 -1.95 7.38
N GLN A 45 17.82 -2.30 7.97
CA GLN A 45 17.04 -3.45 7.53
C GLN A 45 16.24 -3.04 6.30
N ILE A 46 16.52 -3.65 5.16
CA ILE A 46 15.89 -3.31 3.88
C ILE A 46 15.18 -4.53 3.33
N GLY A 47 13.89 -4.37 3.06
CA GLY A 47 13.09 -5.35 2.32
C GLY A 47 12.74 -4.80 0.95
N ILE A 48 12.74 -5.67 -0.04
CA ILE A 48 12.40 -5.31 -1.42
C ILE A 48 11.41 -6.33 -1.98
N ALA A 49 10.41 -5.84 -2.69
CA ALA A 49 9.57 -6.65 -3.55
C ALA A 49 9.37 -5.94 -4.88
N VAL A 50 9.46 -6.69 -5.95
CA VAL A 50 9.24 -6.20 -7.33
C VAL A 50 8.32 -7.20 -8.03
N ILE A 51 7.26 -6.72 -8.65
CA ILE A 51 6.41 -7.51 -9.54
C ILE A 51 6.59 -6.99 -10.96
N ILE A 52 6.97 -7.86 -11.89
CA ILE A 52 7.25 -7.54 -13.29
C ILE A 52 6.13 -8.13 -14.15
N ASN A 53 5.49 -7.30 -14.96
CA ASN A 53 4.41 -7.70 -15.88
C ASN A 53 3.30 -8.52 -15.20
N SER A 54 2.99 -8.23 -13.94
CA SER A 54 1.97 -8.91 -13.13
C SER A 54 2.20 -10.43 -12.94
N LYS A 55 3.40 -10.94 -13.20
CA LYS A 55 3.72 -12.38 -13.17
C LYS A 55 4.96 -12.69 -12.34
N ASP A 56 6.05 -12.04 -12.68
CA ASP A 56 7.35 -12.38 -12.11
C ASP A 56 7.59 -11.57 -10.85
N THR A 57 7.97 -12.26 -9.78
CA THR A 57 8.14 -11.64 -8.46
C THR A 57 9.55 -11.87 -7.96
N ILE A 58 10.22 -10.78 -7.56
CA ILE A 58 11.51 -10.80 -6.87
C ILE A 58 11.28 -10.27 -5.46
N THR A 59 11.77 -10.97 -4.44
CA THR A 59 11.69 -10.53 -3.06
C THR A 59 13.03 -10.67 -2.35
N ILE A 60 13.35 -9.70 -1.50
CA ILE A 60 14.53 -9.73 -0.61
C ILE A 60 14.05 -9.36 0.79
N ASN A 61 14.39 -10.16 1.79
CA ASN A 61 13.99 -9.99 3.20
C ASN A 61 12.47 -9.80 3.36
N ASN A 62 11.67 -10.59 2.64
CA ASN A 62 10.21 -10.46 2.63
C ASN A 62 9.51 -11.05 3.85
N ASP A 63 10.20 -11.80 4.67
CA ASP A 63 9.73 -12.43 5.91
C ASP A 63 9.76 -11.47 7.12
N ALA A 64 10.46 -10.35 6.99
CA ALA A 64 10.51 -9.33 8.02
C ALA A 64 9.29 -8.40 7.97
N ARG A 65 8.95 -7.86 9.15
CA ARG A 65 7.90 -6.86 9.31
C ARG A 65 8.49 -5.46 9.25
N TYR A 66 7.96 -4.65 8.35
CA TYR A 66 8.38 -3.27 8.17
C TYR A 66 7.26 -2.34 8.63
N PRO A 67 7.55 -1.34 9.49
CA PRO A 67 6.54 -0.37 9.88
C PRO A 67 6.08 0.41 8.65
N MET A 68 4.77 0.52 8.48
CA MET A 68 4.20 1.17 7.30
C MET A 68 4.28 2.68 7.35
N THR A 69 4.37 3.26 8.55
CA THR A 69 4.20 4.71 8.72
C THR A 69 2.99 5.19 7.90
N SER A 70 3.10 6.23 7.10
CA SER A 70 1.95 6.74 6.31
C SER A 70 1.52 5.84 5.12
N VAL A 71 2.22 4.75 4.82
CA VAL A 71 1.79 3.81 3.76
C VAL A 71 0.42 3.19 4.07
N PHE A 72 0.06 3.00 5.33
CA PHE A 72 -1.25 2.45 5.71
C PHE A 72 -2.43 3.35 5.34
N LYS A 73 -2.22 4.64 5.08
CA LYS A 73 -3.26 5.58 4.64
C LYS A 73 -3.92 5.16 3.33
N LEU A 74 -3.19 4.48 2.45
CA LEU A 74 -3.77 3.88 1.25
C LEU A 74 -4.76 2.76 1.62
N HIS A 75 -4.41 1.91 2.59
CA HIS A 75 -5.31 0.86 3.09
C HIS A 75 -6.60 1.47 3.66
N GLN A 76 -6.46 2.54 4.45
CA GLN A 76 -7.59 3.27 4.98
C GLN A 76 -8.48 3.86 3.88
N ALA A 77 -7.90 4.49 2.86
CA ALA A 77 -8.67 5.10 1.78
C ALA A 77 -9.53 4.06 1.03
N LEU A 78 -9.00 2.85 0.81
CA LEU A 78 -9.76 1.74 0.21
C LEU A 78 -10.90 1.28 1.13
N ALA A 79 -10.68 1.20 2.45
CA ALA A 79 -11.73 0.87 3.40
C ALA A 79 -12.80 1.97 3.50
N VAL A 80 -12.42 3.25 3.38
CA VAL A 80 -13.36 4.37 3.29
C VAL A 80 -14.23 4.26 2.04
N ALA A 81 -13.67 3.89 0.90
CA ALA A 81 -14.42 3.71 -0.34
C ALA A 81 -15.47 2.58 -0.20
N ASP A 82 -15.07 1.43 0.32
CA ASP A 82 -15.98 0.30 0.62
C ASP A 82 -17.08 0.69 1.62
N TYR A 83 -16.70 1.43 2.66
CA TYR A 83 -17.66 1.93 3.63
C TYR A 83 -18.70 2.85 2.99
N CYS A 84 -18.28 3.78 2.15
CA CYS A 84 -19.17 4.69 1.43
C CYS A 84 -20.12 3.91 0.52
N GLU A 85 -19.61 2.94 -0.24
CA GLU A 85 -20.42 2.06 -1.09
C GLU A 85 -21.49 1.30 -0.29
N LYS A 86 -21.09 0.62 0.78
CA LYS A 86 -22.00 -0.15 1.65
C LYS A 86 -23.06 0.70 2.35
N LYS A 87 -22.76 1.96 2.61
CA LYS A 87 -23.69 2.90 3.25
C LYS A 87 -24.49 3.75 2.26
N GLY A 88 -24.24 3.62 0.95
CA GLY A 88 -24.85 4.47 -0.07
C GLY A 88 -24.45 5.94 0.05
N LEU A 89 -23.24 6.22 0.56
CA LEU A 89 -22.72 7.56 0.73
C LEU A 89 -21.92 7.98 -0.51
N SER A 90 -22.08 9.26 -0.91
CA SER A 90 -21.20 9.88 -1.90
C SER A 90 -19.91 10.36 -1.22
N PHE A 91 -18.82 10.45 -1.96
CA PHE A 91 -17.61 11.15 -1.50
C PHE A 91 -17.82 12.66 -1.30
N ASP A 92 -18.91 13.22 -1.81
CA ASP A 92 -19.35 14.59 -1.50
C ASP A 92 -20.10 14.71 -0.16
N THR A 93 -20.38 13.59 0.51
CA THR A 93 -20.94 13.59 1.87
C THR A 93 -19.98 14.28 2.82
N SER A 94 -20.47 15.32 3.53
CA SER A 94 -19.64 16.12 4.42
C SER A 94 -19.56 15.49 5.81
N ILE A 95 -18.38 15.58 6.40
CA ILE A 95 -18.07 15.22 7.78
C ILE A 95 -17.87 16.51 8.56
N TYR A 96 -18.58 16.67 9.68
CA TYR A 96 -18.36 17.78 10.59
C TYR A 96 -17.15 17.54 11.46
N ILE A 97 -16.23 18.50 11.49
CA ILE A 97 -14.94 18.44 12.17
C ILE A 97 -14.96 19.42 13.33
N ARG A 98 -14.86 18.91 14.52
CA ARG A 98 -14.78 19.72 15.73
C ARG A 98 -13.33 20.14 15.99
N LYS A 99 -13.14 21.22 16.72
CA LYS A 99 -11.80 21.61 17.19
C LYS A 99 -11.09 20.48 17.94
N ALA A 100 -11.80 19.70 18.72
CA ALA A 100 -11.25 18.57 19.48
C ALA A 100 -10.73 17.41 18.60
N ASP A 101 -11.18 17.29 17.36
CA ASP A 101 -10.75 16.28 16.41
C ASP A 101 -9.38 16.65 15.78
N LEU A 102 -8.98 17.93 15.90
CA LEU A 102 -7.72 18.47 15.35
C LEU A 102 -6.62 18.48 16.42
N LYS A 103 -5.82 17.43 16.47
CA LYS A 103 -4.70 17.33 17.41
C LYS A 103 -3.63 18.36 17.06
N THR A 104 -3.08 19.03 18.07
CA THR A 104 -2.17 20.18 17.90
C THR A 104 -0.73 19.77 17.67
N ASP A 105 -0.34 18.59 18.15
CA ASP A 105 1.05 18.17 18.21
C ASP A 105 1.38 17.07 17.16
N THR A 106 0.73 17.13 16.02
CA THR A 106 0.96 16.23 14.87
C THR A 106 1.03 17.03 13.57
N TYR A 107 1.58 16.43 12.52
CA TYR A 107 1.60 17.03 11.19
C TYR A 107 0.19 17.04 10.59
N SER A 108 -0.35 18.24 10.32
CA SER A 108 -1.69 18.39 9.78
C SER A 108 -1.90 19.73 9.04
N PRO A 109 -1.69 19.77 7.72
CA PRO A 109 -2.10 20.92 6.89
C PRO A 109 -3.58 21.28 7.03
N LEU A 110 -4.45 20.29 7.26
CA LEU A 110 -5.88 20.52 7.53
C LEU A 110 -6.07 21.41 8.75
N ARG A 111 -5.44 21.07 9.88
CA ARG A 111 -5.50 21.88 11.10
C ARG A 111 -4.90 23.26 10.88
N ASP A 112 -3.79 23.35 10.15
CA ASP A 112 -3.09 24.62 9.91
C ASP A 112 -3.97 25.58 9.10
N LEU A 113 -4.82 25.07 8.21
CA LEU A 113 -5.79 25.84 7.45
C LEU A 113 -7.06 26.16 8.27
N TYR A 114 -7.50 25.24 9.12
CA TYR A 114 -8.72 25.35 9.93
C TYR A 114 -8.46 25.16 11.41
N PRO A 115 -7.70 26.04 12.08
CA PRO A 115 -7.19 25.81 13.43
C PRO A 115 -8.28 25.71 14.50
N ASP A 116 -9.45 26.29 14.25
CA ASP A 116 -10.58 26.27 15.17
C ASP A 116 -11.56 25.10 14.90
N GLY A 117 -11.35 24.35 13.81
CA GLY A 117 -12.32 23.34 13.39
C GLY A 117 -13.68 23.94 13.07
N GLU A 118 -14.75 23.35 13.60
CA GLU A 118 -16.16 23.77 13.47
C GLU A 118 -16.55 23.96 11.98
N ILE A 119 -16.05 23.07 11.12
CA ILE A 119 -16.26 23.05 9.68
C ILE A 119 -16.81 21.71 9.21
N SER A 120 -17.42 21.71 8.04
CA SER A 120 -17.83 20.48 7.36
C SER A 120 -17.09 20.34 6.06
N LEU A 121 -16.35 19.25 5.89
CA LEU A 121 -15.61 18.94 4.66
C LEU A 121 -16.11 17.64 4.03
N PRO A 122 -16.19 17.55 2.70
CA PRO A 122 -16.55 16.32 2.02
C PRO A 122 -15.49 15.24 2.22
N ILE A 123 -15.92 13.99 2.23
CA ILE A 123 -15.02 12.80 2.38
C ILE A 123 -13.88 12.85 1.35
N LYS A 124 -14.15 13.25 0.12
CA LYS A 124 -13.12 13.39 -0.92
C LYS A 124 -11.99 14.34 -0.51
N GLU A 125 -12.30 15.45 0.12
CA GLU A 125 -11.31 16.43 0.55
C GLU A 125 -10.46 15.89 1.71
N LEU A 126 -11.07 15.17 2.66
CA LEU A 126 -10.33 14.49 3.72
C LEU A 126 -9.42 13.39 3.15
N LEU A 127 -9.85 12.68 2.11
CA LEU A 127 -9.02 11.72 1.38
C LEU A 127 -7.86 12.41 0.67
N GLU A 128 -8.07 13.59 0.07
CA GLU A 128 -7.01 14.38 -0.54
C GLU A 128 -5.97 14.82 0.50
N TYR A 129 -6.39 15.37 1.64
CA TYR A 129 -5.49 15.68 2.75
C TYR A 129 -4.70 14.44 3.21
N THR A 130 -5.38 13.31 3.37
CA THR A 130 -4.78 12.06 3.83
C THR A 130 -3.75 11.51 2.85
N LEU A 131 -4.08 11.43 1.55
CA LEU A 131 -3.27 10.74 0.54
C LEU A 131 -2.22 11.64 -0.10
N HIS A 132 -2.56 12.90 -0.43
CA HIS A 132 -1.62 13.80 -1.10
C HIS A 132 -0.71 14.52 -0.13
N LEU A 133 -1.25 14.93 1.03
CA LEU A 133 -0.51 15.72 2.01
C LEU A 133 -0.07 14.88 3.22
N SER A 134 -0.47 13.61 3.27
CA SER A 134 -0.16 12.74 4.41
C SER A 134 -0.64 13.29 5.76
N ASP A 135 -1.75 14.02 5.76
CA ASP A 135 -2.34 14.66 6.94
C ASP A 135 -2.77 13.63 7.99
N ASN A 136 -2.31 13.79 9.22
CA ASN A 136 -2.57 12.85 10.29
C ASN A 136 -3.97 13.04 10.91
N ASN A 137 -4.42 14.29 11.07
CA ASN A 137 -5.77 14.54 11.60
C ASN A 137 -6.85 14.10 10.61
N ALA A 138 -6.69 14.39 9.31
CA ALA A 138 -7.63 13.92 8.29
C ALA A 138 -7.72 12.39 8.29
N CYS A 139 -6.59 11.70 8.42
CA CYS A 139 -6.53 10.25 8.56
C CYS A 139 -7.33 9.77 9.77
N ASP A 140 -7.09 10.32 10.96
CA ASP A 140 -7.75 9.88 12.19
C ASP A 140 -9.26 10.22 12.20
N ILE A 141 -9.66 11.35 11.59
CA ILE A 141 -11.07 11.70 11.37
C ILE A 141 -11.75 10.64 10.49
N LEU A 142 -11.12 10.20 9.42
CA LEU A 142 -11.66 9.14 8.56
C LEU A 142 -11.75 7.79 9.30
N PHE A 143 -10.79 7.44 10.16
CA PHE A 143 -10.89 6.25 11.01
C PHE A 143 -12.11 6.31 11.93
N LEU A 144 -12.37 7.45 12.57
CA LEU A 144 -13.56 7.63 13.44
C LEU A 144 -14.86 7.37 12.67
N GLN A 145 -14.94 7.75 11.40
CA GLN A 145 -16.15 7.59 10.58
C GLN A 145 -16.36 6.14 10.11
N THR A 146 -15.29 5.37 9.89
CA THR A 146 -15.34 4.07 9.23
C THR A 146 -15.22 2.87 10.19
N GLY A 147 -15.17 3.10 11.49
CA GLY A 147 -15.07 2.04 12.50
C GLY A 147 -13.64 1.71 12.94
N GLY A 148 -12.71 2.62 12.68
CA GLY A 148 -11.35 2.56 13.21
C GLY A 148 -10.38 1.67 12.43
N THR A 149 -9.23 1.44 13.06
CA THR A 149 -8.17 0.61 12.49
C THR A 149 -8.59 -0.84 12.31
N GLU A 150 -9.42 -1.39 13.21
CA GLU A 150 -9.91 -2.76 13.13
C GLU A 150 -10.80 -2.99 11.90
N ALA A 151 -11.70 -2.05 11.60
CA ALA A 151 -12.56 -2.15 10.42
C ALA A 151 -11.72 -2.11 9.13
N THR A 152 -10.70 -1.26 9.09
CA THR A 152 -9.75 -1.19 7.97
C THR A 152 -8.96 -2.49 7.82
N ASP A 153 -8.35 -3.01 8.89
CA ASP A 153 -7.61 -4.29 8.88
C ASP A 153 -8.51 -5.44 8.41
N HIS A 154 -9.74 -5.50 8.92
CA HIS A 154 -10.73 -6.51 8.53
C HIS A 154 -11.08 -6.42 7.04
N TYR A 155 -11.38 -5.22 6.55
CA TYR A 155 -11.69 -5.00 5.13
C TYR A 155 -10.55 -5.49 4.22
N ILE A 156 -9.33 -5.07 4.48
CA ILE A 156 -8.16 -5.45 3.69
C ILE A 156 -7.96 -6.97 3.67
N ARG A 157 -8.16 -7.65 4.82
CA ARG A 157 -8.06 -9.11 4.90
C ARG A 157 -9.14 -9.83 4.14
N THR A 158 -10.38 -9.37 4.26
CA THR A 158 -11.55 -10.09 3.73
C THR A 158 -11.80 -9.80 2.25
N ASN A 159 -11.64 -8.55 1.84
CA ASN A 159 -11.98 -8.11 0.48
C ASN A 159 -10.78 -8.15 -0.47
N LEU A 160 -9.57 -7.83 0.00
CA LEU A 160 -8.35 -7.85 -0.82
C LEU A 160 -7.50 -9.11 -0.60
N GLY A 161 -7.88 -9.99 0.33
CA GLY A 161 -7.20 -11.25 0.58
C GLY A 161 -5.80 -11.13 1.17
N MET A 162 -5.39 -9.95 1.62
CA MET A 162 -4.06 -9.70 2.19
C MET A 162 -3.91 -10.36 3.56
N ARG A 163 -2.70 -10.87 3.88
CA ARG A 163 -2.44 -11.65 5.10
C ARG A 163 -1.23 -11.18 5.91
N HIS A 164 -0.21 -10.66 5.24
CA HIS A 164 1.08 -10.33 5.86
C HIS A 164 1.23 -8.84 6.15
N PHE A 165 0.25 -8.29 6.87
CA PHE A 165 0.20 -6.91 7.34
C PHE A 165 -0.59 -6.82 8.65
N ALA A 166 -0.56 -5.66 9.32
CA ALA A 166 -1.49 -5.29 10.39
C ALA A 166 -1.66 -3.77 10.42
N ILE A 167 -2.87 -3.32 10.77
CA ILE A 167 -3.21 -1.92 11.05
C ILE A 167 -3.92 -1.91 12.41
N LYS A 168 -3.26 -1.38 13.45
CA LYS A 168 -3.73 -1.46 14.84
C LYS A 168 -3.60 -0.17 15.62
N ALA A 169 -2.99 0.86 15.03
CA ALA A 169 -2.81 2.15 15.69
C ALA A 169 -3.22 3.28 14.75
N THR A 170 -3.84 4.32 15.31
CA THR A 170 -4.11 5.59 14.63
C THR A 170 -2.85 6.46 14.60
N GLU A 171 -2.89 7.58 13.86
CA GLU A 171 -1.77 8.53 13.83
C GLU A 171 -1.55 9.18 15.19
N ASP A 172 -2.63 9.56 15.91
CA ASP A 172 -2.55 10.12 17.26
C ASP A 172 -1.92 9.13 18.25
N GLU A 173 -2.32 7.87 18.23
CA GLU A 173 -1.74 6.83 19.07
C GLU A 173 -0.25 6.59 18.82
N MET A 174 0.17 6.59 17.55
CA MET A 174 1.59 6.45 17.17
C MET A 174 2.41 7.71 17.54
N HIS A 175 1.76 8.87 17.53
CA HIS A 175 2.39 10.11 17.96
C HIS A 175 2.63 10.13 19.47
N GLN A 176 1.64 9.70 20.26
CA GLN A 176 1.75 9.61 21.72
C GLN A 176 2.75 8.55 22.20
N ASP A 177 2.85 7.42 21.49
CA ASP A 177 3.80 6.35 21.76
C ASP A 177 4.43 5.84 20.47
N LYS A 178 5.68 6.24 20.23
CA LYS A 178 6.43 5.86 19.01
C LYS A 178 6.59 4.35 18.83
N ASN A 179 6.52 3.56 19.89
CA ASN A 179 6.56 2.10 19.77
C ASN A 179 5.33 1.55 19.04
N LYS A 180 4.21 2.25 19.09
CA LYS A 180 2.98 1.88 18.36
C LYS A 180 3.13 1.97 16.83
N CYS A 181 4.14 2.69 16.31
CA CYS A 181 4.46 2.67 14.87
C CYS A 181 4.75 1.26 14.34
N TYR A 182 5.26 0.37 15.19
CA TYR A 182 5.53 -1.03 14.84
C TYR A 182 4.28 -1.93 14.86
N LEU A 183 3.15 -1.44 15.35
CA LEU A 183 1.88 -2.16 15.30
C LEU A 183 1.25 -2.10 13.90
N ASN A 184 1.56 -1.06 13.13
CA ASN A 184 1.18 -0.93 11.72
C ASN A 184 2.35 -1.40 10.86
N TRP A 185 2.28 -2.62 10.35
CA TRP A 185 3.37 -3.23 9.59
C TRP A 185 2.88 -3.97 8.35
N SER A 186 3.74 -4.12 7.37
CA SER A 186 3.53 -4.97 6.20
C SER A 186 4.83 -5.65 5.79
N THR A 187 4.71 -6.74 5.02
CA THR A 187 5.86 -7.26 4.27
C THR A 187 6.00 -6.53 2.93
N PRO A 188 7.20 -6.48 2.32
CA PRO A 188 7.40 -5.81 1.05
C PRO A 188 6.47 -6.30 -0.05
N LEU A 189 6.28 -7.61 -0.18
CA LEU A 189 5.42 -8.19 -1.22
C LEU A 189 3.95 -7.83 -1.01
N GLU A 190 3.48 -7.84 0.24
CA GLU A 190 2.11 -7.50 0.57
C GLU A 190 1.81 -6.04 0.20
N THR A 191 2.74 -5.13 0.50
CA THR A 191 2.61 -3.71 0.12
C THR A 191 2.52 -3.51 -1.40
N VAL A 192 3.34 -4.22 -2.18
CA VAL A 192 3.30 -4.11 -3.64
C VAL A 192 2.01 -4.70 -4.21
N ARG A 193 1.52 -5.81 -3.68
CA ARG A 193 0.28 -6.45 -4.13
C ARG A 193 -0.93 -5.54 -4.00
N MET A 194 -0.96 -4.65 -3.02
CA MET A 194 -2.05 -3.70 -2.85
C MET A 194 -2.28 -2.79 -4.07
N ASN A 195 -1.25 -2.51 -4.86
CA ASN A 195 -1.37 -1.72 -6.08
C ASN A 195 -1.99 -2.48 -7.26
N TYR A 196 -2.33 -3.75 -7.08
CA TYR A 196 -2.93 -4.62 -8.09
C TYR A 196 -4.37 -5.06 -7.74
N CYS A 197 -4.93 -4.53 -6.65
CA CYS A 197 -6.30 -4.82 -6.20
C CYS A 197 -7.32 -3.85 -6.76
#